data_a0c5cfe419d4833c6e04bfb22793a7ac
#
_entry.id   a0c5cfe419d4833c6e04bfb22793a7ac
#
_cell.length_a   1.000
_cell.length_b   1.000
_cell.length_c   1.000
_cell.angle_alpha   90.00
_cell.angle_beta   90.00
_cell.angle_gamma   90.00
#
_symmetry.space_group_name_H-M   'P 1'
#
loop_
_entity.id
_entity.type
_entity.pdbx_description
1 polymer ?
#
loop_
_entity_poly.entity_id
_entity_poly.type
_entity_poly.pdbx_seq_one_letter_code
_entity_poly.pdbx_strand_id
1 'polypeptide(L)'
;MDGKPQDIAAVHYWGKTRPAWHLLPCHCLDVAATGREYLLRHHRLRRCLAAALGLPEPVFLAWFTFFLALHDLGKFAQSFQARRTDVLLRLQPGLGAPTKTSPERHDSLGYGFWNEHLRPRLRNGD
;
A
#
# COMPACT_ATOMS: atom_id res chain seq x y z
N MET A 1 30.72 4.68 -12.46
CA MET A 1 30.32 4.28 -11.09
C MET A 1 28.88 3.80 -11.19
N ASP A 2 28.73 2.51 -11.39
CA ASP A 2 27.41 1.89 -11.53
C ASP A 2 26.79 1.72 -10.13
N GLY A 3 26.07 2.76 -9.71
CA GLY A 3 25.25 2.66 -8.51
C GLY A 3 24.12 1.66 -8.76
N LYS A 4 24.29 0.40 -8.33
CA LYS A 4 23.16 -0.52 -8.19
C LYS A 4 22.07 0.20 -7.41
N PRO A 5 20.79 0.15 -7.87
CA PRO A 5 19.70 0.66 -7.06
C PRO A 5 19.77 -0.07 -5.70
N GLN A 6 19.92 0.69 -4.62
CA GLN A 6 19.83 0.12 -3.29
C GLN A 6 18.41 -0.43 -3.13
N ASP A 7 18.30 -1.74 -2.90
CA ASP A 7 17.03 -2.38 -2.53
C ASP A 7 16.56 -1.80 -1.19
N ILE A 8 15.74 -0.77 -1.25
CA ILE A 8 15.17 -0.13 -0.07
C ILE A 8 14.04 -1.02 0.43
N ALA A 9 14.24 -1.65 1.57
CA ALA A 9 13.23 -2.50 2.18
C ALA A 9 11.93 -1.70 2.46
N ALA A 10 10.78 -2.37 2.32
CA ALA A 10 9.46 -1.75 2.53
C ALA A 10 9.31 -1.07 3.91
N VAL A 11 10.07 -1.52 4.92
CA VAL A 11 10.10 -0.92 6.27
C VAL A 11 10.74 0.47 6.33
N HIS A 12 11.32 0.96 5.24
CA HIS A 12 11.91 2.31 5.19
C HIS A 12 10.95 3.38 4.64
N TYR A 13 9.64 3.07 4.56
CA TYR A 13 8.61 3.99 4.10
C TYR A 13 7.64 4.34 5.22
N TRP A 14 7.31 5.64 5.33
CA TRP A 14 6.29 6.08 6.28
C TRP A 14 4.88 6.03 5.66
N GLY A 15 3.89 5.64 6.47
CA GLY A 15 2.48 5.58 6.04
C GLY A 15 1.64 6.67 6.69
N LYS A 16 1.92 7.00 7.95
CA LYS A 16 1.20 7.98 8.74
C LYS A 16 2.19 8.75 9.63
N THR A 17 1.96 10.04 9.84
CA THR A 17 2.89 10.91 10.58
C THR A 17 2.26 11.61 11.79
N ARG A 18 0.98 11.42 12.05
CA ARG A 18 0.27 12.02 13.20
C ARG A 18 -0.70 11.00 13.82
N PRO A 19 -0.87 10.97 15.16
CA PRO A 19 -0.14 11.72 16.18
C PRO A 19 1.34 11.30 16.29
N ALA A 20 1.68 10.06 15.89
CA ALA A 20 3.04 9.53 15.76
C ALA A 20 3.23 9.01 14.33
N TRP A 21 4.49 8.91 13.89
CA TRP A 21 4.76 8.29 12.60
C TRP A 21 4.62 6.77 12.68
N HIS A 22 4.13 6.18 11.61
CA HIS A 22 3.88 4.75 11.48
C HIS A 22 4.42 4.25 10.15
N LEU A 23 5.11 3.12 10.16
CA LEU A 23 5.66 2.52 8.95
C LEU A 23 4.54 2.12 7.98
N LEU A 24 4.75 2.35 6.71
CA LEU A 24 3.74 2.11 5.68
C LEU A 24 3.29 0.65 5.61
N PRO A 25 4.17 -0.37 5.64
CA PRO A 25 3.73 -1.76 5.65
C PRO A 25 2.87 -2.11 6.86
N CYS A 26 3.26 -1.62 8.05
CA CYS A 26 2.48 -1.85 9.26
C CYS A 26 1.09 -1.21 9.15
N HIS A 27 1.02 0.04 8.67
CA HIS A 27 -0.26 0.70 8.42
C HIS A 27 -1.16 -0.09 7.44
N CYS A 28 -0.61 -0.56 6.33
CA CYS A 28 -1.35 -1.35 5.35
C CYS A 28 -1.88 -2.67 5.94
N LEU A 29 -1.05 -3.35 6.72
CA LEU A 29 -1.45 -4.61 7.38
C LEU A 29 -2.49 -4.39 8.48
N ASP A 30 -2.39 -3.32 9.25
CA ASP A 30 -3.39 -2.97 10.28
C ASP A 30 -4.76 -2.70 9.66
N VAL A 31 -4.80 -1.95 8.54
CA VAL A 31 -6.05 -1.69 7.81
C VAL A 31 -6.63 -2.98 7.25
N ALA A 32 -5.80 -3.83 6.66
CA ALA A 32 -6.24 -5.12 6.11
C ALA A 32 -6.78 -6.04 7.21
N ALA A 33 -6.08 -6.15 8.34
CA ALA A 33 -6.49 -6.96 9.49
C ALA A 33 -7.80 -6.44 10.09
N THR A 34 -7.93 -5.12 10.26
CA THR A 34 -9.14 -4.47 10.79
C THR A 34 -10.34 -4.72 9.88
N GLY A 35 -10.18 -4.52 8.57
CA GLY A 35 -11.27 -4.74 7.60
C GLY A 35 -11.67 -6.21 7.51
N ARG A 36 -10.69 -7.13 7.55
CA ARG A 36 -10.95 -8.56 7.59
C ARG A 36 -11.75 -8.96 8.83
N GLU A 37 -11.32 -8.51 10.01
CA GLU A 37 -12.00 -8.80 11.27
C GLU A 37 -13.41 -8.21 11.31
N TYR A 38 -13.58 -7.00 10.77
CA TYR A 38 -14.89 -6.37 10.62
C TYR A 38 -15.84 -7.25 9.80
N LEU A 39 -15.42 -7.74 8.64
CA LEU A 39 -16.23 -8.61 7.79
C LEU A 39 -16.50 -10.00 8.42
N LEU A 40 -15.55 -10.53 9.19
CA LEU A 40 -15.77 -11.78 9.93
C LEU A 40 -16.88 -11.65 10.98
N ARG A 41 -16.95 -10.51 11.65
CA ARG A 41 -18.00 -10.22 12.65
C ARG A 41 -19.34 -9.85 12.01
N HIS A 42 -19.32 -9.27 10.82
CA HIS A 42 -20.52 -8.82 10.09
C HIS A 42 -20.87 -9.77 8.94
N HIS A 43 -21.21 -11.02 9.27
CA HIS A 43 -21.42 -12.08 8.30
C HIS A 43 -22.53 -11.80 7.26
N ARG A 44 -23.57 -11.04 7.63
CA ARG A 44 -24.61 -10.63 6.67
C ARG A 44 -24.05 -9.72 5.58
N LEU A 45 -23.26 -8.70 5.99
CA LEU A 45 -22.62 -7.78 5.06
C LEU A 45 -21.65 -8.54 4.15
N ARG A 46 -20.81 -9.41 4.73
CA ARG A 46 -19.87 -10.24 3.97
C ARG A 46 -20.57 -11.07 2.91
N ARG A 47 -21.67 -11.76 3.25
CA ARG A 47 -22.46 -12.54 2.29
C ARG A 47 -23.07 -11.68 1.20
N CYS A 48 -23.66 -10.55 1.54
CA CYS A 48 -24.25 -9.64 0.56
C CYS A 48 -23.20 -9.14 -0.44
N LEU A 49 -22.01 -8.74 0.04
CA LEU A 49 -20.93 -8.26 -0.82
C LEU A 49 -20.35 -9.38 -1.70
N ALA A 50 -20.13 -10.56 -1.14
CA ALA A 50 -19.67 -11.73 -1.90
C ALA A 50 -20.68 -12.11 -3.01
N ALA A 51 -21.96 -12.16 -2.67
CA ALA A 51 -23.02 -12.45 -3.64
C ALA A 51 -23.12 -11.39 -4.75
N ALA A 52 -23.00 -10.11 -4.40
CA ALA A 52 -23.01 -9.02 -5.37
C ALA A 52 -21.85 -9.10 -6.38
N LEU A 53 -20.72 -9.68 -5.98
CA LEU A 53 -19.56 -9.90 -6.84
C LEU A 53 -19.53 -11.30 -7.49
N GLY A 54 -20.51 -12.16 -7.17
CA GLY A 54 -20.56 -13.53 -7.68
C GLY A 54 -19.41 -14.42 -7.17
N LEU A 55 -18.87 -14.12 -5.97
CA LEU A 55 -17.74 -14.83 -5.39
C LEU A 55 -18.16 -15.70 -4.19
N PRO A 56 -17.55 -16.87 -3.98
CA PRO A 56 -17.65 -17.57 -2.70
C PRO A 56 -17.13 -16.70 -1.55
N GLU A 57 -17.79 -16.76 -0.37
CA GLU A 57 -17.42 -15.91 0.77
C GLU A 57 -15.92 -15.99 1.16
N PRO A 58 -15.27 -17.17 1.21
CA PRO A 58 -13.84 -17.24 1.53
C PRO A 58 -12.96 -16.55 0.49
N VAL A 59 -13.30 -16.67 -0.79
CA VAL A 59 -12.58 -16.03 -1.90
C VAL A 59 -12.75 -14.52 -1.82
N PHE A 60 -13.98 -14.05 -1.61
CA PHE A 60 -14.26 -12.64 -1.41
C PHE A 60 -13.46 -12.06 -0.23
N LEU A 61 -13.45 -12.74 0.92
CA LEU A 61 -12.74 -12.28 2.10
C LEU A 61 -11.22 -12.18 1.87
N ALA A 62 -10.63 -13.17 1.20
CA ALA A 62 -9.21 -13.15 0.84
C ALA A 62 -8.89 -12.00 -0.12
N TRP A 63 -9.69 -11.83 -1.16
CA TRP A 63 -9.57 -10.79 -2.16
C TRP A 63 -9.70 -9.39 -1.55
N PHE A 64 -10.73 -9.18 -0.73
CA PHE A 64 -10.97 -7.94 -0.02
C PHE A 64 -9.78 -7.57 0.89
N THR A 65 -9.29 -8.54 1.68
CA THR A 65 -8.14 -8.34 2.56
C THR A 65 -6.88 -7.96 1.78
N PHE A 66 -6.64 -8.62 0.66
CA PHE A 66 -5.52 -8.32 -0.24
C PHE A 66 -5.58 -6.87 -0.76
N PHE A 67 -6.73 -6.43 -1.28
CA PHE A 67 -6.86 -5.07 -1.78
C PHE A 67 -6.82 -4.01 -0.68
N LEU A 68 -7.29 -4.32 0.51
CA LEU A 68 -7.09 -3.45 1.67
C LEU A 68 -5.61 -3.29 2.02
N ALA A 69 -4.82 -4.36 1.95
CA ALA A 69 -3.37 -4.27 2.16
C ALA A 69 -2.68 -3.38 1.10
N LEU A 70 -3.25 -3.27 -0.09
CA LEU A 70 -2.73 -2.44 -1.18
C LEU A 70 -3.33 -1.03 -1.27
N HIS A 71 -4.27 -0.66 -0.38
CA HIS A 71 -5.02 0.61 -0.52
C HIS A 71 -4.12 1.85 -0.58
N ASP A 72 -2.98 1.80 0.08
CA ASP A 72 -1.99 2.88 0.14
C ASP A 72 -0.72 2.61 -0.70
N LEU A 73 -0.81 1.74 -1.69
CA LEU A 73 0.31 1.34 -2.54
C LEU A 73 1.06 2.56 -3.13
N GLY A 74 0.34 3.60 -3.52
CA GLY A 74 0.94 4.82 -4.06
C GLY A 74 1.77 5.63 -3.07
N LYS A 75 1.65 5.37 -1.78
CA LYS A 75 2.49 6.01 -0.75
C LYS A 75 3.95 5.51 -0.78
N PHE A 76 4.23 4.38 -1.42
CA PHE A 76 5.59 3.93 -1.67
C PHE A 76 6.33 4.82 -2.69
N ALA A 77 5.61 5.63 -3.47
CA ALA A 77 6.24 6.54 -4.41
C ALA A 77 7.12 7.55 -3.67
N GLN A 78 8.34 7.73 -4.17
CA GLN A 78 9.31 8.65 -3.55
C GLN A 78 8.81 10.09 -3.52
N SER A 79 8.06 10.50 -4.55
CA SER A 79 7.41 11.82 -4.61
C SER A 79 6.38 12.03 -3.49
N PHE A 80 5.70 10.96 -3.05
CA PHE A 80 4.83 11.02 -1.88
C PHE A 80 5.63 11.07 -0.58
N GLN A 81 6.65 10.22 -0.44
CA GLN A 81 7.52 10.16 0.74
C GLN A 81 8.23 11.50 0.98
N ALA A 82 8.60 12.21 -0.07
CA ALA A 82 9.23 13.52 -0.03
C ALA A 82 8.37 14.63 0.63
N ARG A 83 7.06 14.43 0.81
CA ARG A 83 6.18 15.36 1.53
C ARG A 83 6.55 15.53 3.00
N ARG A 84 7.25 14.55 3.56
CA ARG A 84 7.80 14.60 4.92
C ARG A 84 9.28 14.21 4.87
N THR A 85 10.08 15.13 4.35
CA THR A 85 11.53 14.98 4.18
C THR A 85 12.23 14.66 5.50
N ASP A 86 11.76 15.24 6.61
CA ASP A 86 12.28 14.98 7.96
C ASP A 86 12.14 13.50 8.37
N VAL A 87 11.01 12.86 8.07
CA VAL A 87 10.77 11.44 8.34
C VAL A 87 11.50 10.56 7.33
N LEU A 88 11.43 10.94 6.05
CA LEU A 88 12.08 10.20 4.97
C LEU A 88 13.58 10.03 5.21
N LEU A 89 14.30 11.12 5.55
CA LEU A 89 15.73 11.07 5.79
C LEU A 89 16.11 10.26 7.06
N ARG A 90 15.20 10.17 8.03
CA ARG A 90 15.40 9.27 9.18
C ARG A 90 15.28 7.81 8.81
N LEU A 91 14.37 7.47 7.93
CA LEU A 91 14.13 6.09 7.49
C LEU A 91 15.10 5.65 6.40
N GLN A 92 15.58 6.59 5.61
CA GLN A 92 16.49 6.37 4.48
C GLN A 92 17.69 7.35 4.56
N PRO A 93 18.60 7.17 5.52
CA PRO A 93 19.66 8.16 5.80
C PRO A 93 20.68 8.32 4.66
N GLY A 94 20.75 7.36 3.74
CA GLY A 94 21.60 7.44 2.55
C GLY A 94 20.97 8.14 1.36
N LEU A 95 19.71 8.53 1.48
CA LEU A 95 19.00 9.21 0.40
C LEU A 95 19.33 10.71 0.44
N GLY A 96 19.79 11.27 -0.68
CA GLY A 96 19.89 12.72 -0.83
C GLY A 96 18.52 13.39 -0.68
N ALA A 97 18.52 14.67 -0.33
CA ALA A 97 17.26 15.42 -0.20
C ALA A 97 16.45 15.32 -1.51
N PRO A 98 15.20 14.89 -1.45
CA PRO A 98 14.37 14.71 -2.65
C PRO A 98 14.15 16.07 -3.32
N THR A 99 14.39 16.12 -4.62
CA THR A 99 14.33 17.37 -5.40
C THR A 99 12.91 17.71 -5.89
N LYS A 100 11.98 16.75 -5.86
CA LYS A 100 10.61 16.95 -6.37
C LYS A 100 9.59 16.22 -5.50
N THR A 101 8.54 16.95 -5.12
CA THR A 101 7.28 16.38 -4.64
C THR A 101 6.30 16.33 -5.80
N SER A 102 5.50 15.27 -5.89
CA SER A 102 4.40 15.22 -6.86
C SER A 102 3.13 15.82 -6.24
N PRO A 103 2.37 16.65 -6.98
CA PRO A 103 1.04 17.06 -6.56
C PRO A 103 0.02 15.92 -6.67
N GLU A 104 0.36 14.83 -7.36
CA GLU A 104 -0.54 13.70 -7.56
C GLU A 104 -0.93 13.03 -6.25
N ARG A 105 -2.18 12.60 -6.19
CA ARG A 105 -2.71 11.85 -5.06
C ARG A 105 -2.10 10.46 -5.02
N HIS A 106 -1.89 9.93 -3.82
CA HIS A 106 -1.33 8.57 -3.65
C HIS A 106 -2.22 7.46 -4.20
N ASP A 107 -3.55 7.66 -4.23
CA ASP A 107 -4.49 6.72 -4.86
C ASP A 107 -4.27 6.61 -6.37
N SER A 108 -4.08 7.74 -7.06
CA SER A 108 -3.75 7.76 -8.49
C SER A 108 -2.39 7.12 -8.79
N LEU A 109 -1.37 7.43 -7.98
CA LEU A 109 -0.04 6.80 -8.08
C LEU A 109 -0.12 5.28 -7.84
N GLY A 110 -0.90 4.85 -6.86
CA GLY A 110 -1.11 3.43 -6.56
C GLY A 110 -1.82 2.70 -7.69
N TYR A 111 -2.84 3.32 -8.27
CA TYR A 111 -3.56 2.77 -9.41
C TYR A 111 -2.68 2.62 -10.66
N GLY A 112 -1.85 3.63 -10.95
CA GLY A 112 -0.88 3.56 -12.04
C GLY A 112 0.11 2.41 -11.83
N PHE A 113 0.71 2.31 -10.64
CA PHE A 113 1.63 1.23 -10.31
C PHE A 113 0.98 -0.16 -10.39
N TRP A 114 -0.26 -0.30 -9.91
CA TRP A 114 -1.03 -1.52 -10.04
C TRP A 114 -1.20 -1.94 -11.51
N ASN A 115 -1.67 -1.04 -12.36
CA ASN A 115 -1.94 -1.34 -13.76
C ASN A 115 -0.67 -1.64 -14.57
N GLU A 116 0.40 -0.90 -14.33
CA GLU A 116 1.61 -0.97 -15.14
C GLU A 116 2.56 -2.10 -14.69
N HIS A 117 2.59 -2.40 -13.39
CA HIS A 117 3.61 -3.29 -12.84
C HIS A 117 3.06 -4.55 -12.17
N LEU A 118 2.03 -4.45 -11.32
CA LEU A 118 1.56 -5.61 -10.54
C LEU A 118 0.56 -6.48 -11.30
N ARG A 119 -0.45 -5.87 -11.88
CA ARG A 119 -1.50 -6.59 -12.62
C ARG A 119 -0.96 -7.46 -13.76
N PRO A 120 -0.02 -7.00 -14.60
CA PRO A 120 0.56 -7.85 -15.64
C PRO A 120 1.29 -9.08 -15.09
N ARG A 121 2.07 -8.91 -14.01
CA ARG A 121 2.79 -10.02 -13.36
C ARG A 121 1.83 -11.08 -12.82
N LEU A 122 0.80 -10.67 -12.09
CA LEU A 122 -0.21 -11.59 -11.57
C LEU A 122 -0.96 -12.36 -12.67
N ARG A 123 -1.15 -11.75 -13.84
CA ARG A 123 -1.77 -12.44 -14.99
C ARG A 123 -0.86 -13.44 -15.65
N ASN A 124 0.43 -13.23 -15.64
CA ASN A 124 1.44 -14.10 -16.26
C ASN A 124 1.92 -15.21 -15.31
N GLY A 125 1.51 -15.17 -14.03
CA GLY A 125 1.92 -16.16 -13.02
C GLY A 125 3.34 -15.96 -12.51
N ASP A 126 3.87 -14.73 -12.64
CA ASP A 126 5.21 -14.34 -12.17
C ASP A 126 5.19 -13.84 -10.73
#